data_38e1112ee09ef67ea05f8b0504d63643
#
_entry.id   38e1112ee09ef67ea05f8b0504d63643
#
_cell.length_a   1.000
_cell.length_b   1.000
_cell.length_c   1.000
_cell.angle_alpha   90.00
_cell.angle_beta   90.00
_cell.angle_gamma   90.00
#
_symmetry.space_group_name_H-M   'P 1'
#
loop_
_entity.id
_entity.type
_entity.pdbx_description
1 polymer ?
#
loop_
_entity_poly.entity_id
_entity_poly.type
_entity_poly.pdbx_seq_one_letter_code
_entity_poly.pdbx_strand_id
1 'polypeptide(L)'
;LVLTVTQMLRKHGVVGKFVEFCGPGLSDLPLADRATIANMAPEYGATCGIFPVDKLTIEYLRLSGRSEERCALVEAYMKEQGLWHDASTPEPTYTDVLSLDLSTIEPALAGPKRPQDRVALSAVKSGFEASLDSLRPKPAAGAPAPHPEPHATITVDGHETVLEHGSVVISAITSCKNPSNPSVLIAAGLVAKKAVEKGLQRAPHVKTSLAPGSKVVTEYLNAAGLTASLDAVGFNTVGYGCTTCIGNSGPLPDHIGAAI
;
A
#
# COMPACT_ATOMS: atom_id res chain seq x y z
N LEU A 1 5.96 -8.32 2.58
CA LEU A 1 5.04 -9.44 2.74
C LEU A 1 3.81 -9.32 1.82
N VAL A 2 2.96 -8.31 1.96
CA VAL A 2 1.68 -8.18 1.22
C VAL A 2 1.87 -8.31 -0.29
N LEU A 3 2.83 -7.61 -0.89
CA LEU A 3 3.10 -7.69 -2.32
C LEU A 3 3.63 -9.06 -2.74
N THR A 4 4.43 -9.73 -1.90
CA THR A 4 4.94 -11.07 -2.18
C THR A 4 3.80 -12.08 -2.22
N VAL A 5 2.91 -12.04 -1.22
CA VAL A 5 1.70 -12.89 -1.18
C VAL A 5 0.81 -12.62 -2.39
N THR A 6 0.57 -11.34 -2.72
CA THR A 6 -0.23 -10.96 -3.88
C THR A 6 0.33 -11.50 -5.20
N GLN A 7 1.63 -11.36 -5.42
CA GLN A 7 2.30 -11.89 -6.61
C GLN A 7 2.24 -13.42 -6.67
N MET A 8 2.52 -14.09 -5.55
CA MET A 8 2.54 -15.55 -5.45
C MET A 8 1.16 -16.15 -5.76
N LEU A 9 0.11 -15.64 -5.12
CA LEU A 9 -1.26 -16.10 -5.33
C LEU A 9 -1.76 -15.79 -6.75
N ARG A 10 -1.43 -14.60 -7.28
CA ARG A 10 -1.78 -14.25 -8.66
C ARG A 10 -1.13 -15.18 -9.67
N LYS A 11 0.15 -15.52 -9.47
CA LYS A 11 0.89 -16.45 -10.33
C LYS A 11 0.33 -17.87 -10.25
N HIS A 12 -0.08 -18.31 -9.07
CA HIS A 12 -0.70 -19.62 -8.87
C HIS A 12 -2.07 -19.74 -9.53
N GLY A 13 -2.82 -18.64 -9.64
CA GLY A 13 -4.12 -18.64 -10.30
C GLY A 13 -5.27 -19.00 -9.36
N VAL A 14 -5.57 -18.10 -8.43
CA VAL A 14 -6.61 -18.25 -7.39
C VAL A 14 -7.96 -17.62 -7.75
N VAL A 15 -8.19 -17.32 -9.02
CA VAL A 15 -9.46 -16.74 -9.49
C VAL A 15 -10.62 -17.69 -9.19
N GLY A 16 -11.66 -17.18 -8.54
CA GLY A 16 -12.82 -17.95 -8.14
C GLY A 16 -12.59 -18.91 -6.96
N LYS A 17 -11.46 -18.79 -6.28
CA LYS A 17 -11.11 -19.59 -5.09
C LYS A 17 -11.23 -18.79 -3.82
N PHE A 18 -11.40 -19.48 -2.70
CA PHE A 18 -11.17 -18.96 -1.36
C PHE A 18 -9.71 -19.23 -0.99
N VAL A 19 -9.04 -18.23 -0.45
CA VAL A 19 -7.67 -18.37 0.06
C VAL A 19 -7.73 -18.30 1.57
N GLU A 20 -7.32 -19.37 2.23
CA GLU A 20 -7.20 -19.41 3.68
C GLU A 20 -5.73 -19.40 4.07
N PHE A 21 -5.39 -18.58 5.05
CA PHE A 21 -4.02 -18.44 5.54
C PHE A 21 -3.84 -19.28 6.80
N CYS A 22 -2.82 -20.10 6.82
CA CYS A 22 -2.52 -21.03 7.91
C CYS A 22 -1.01 -21.08 8.18
N GLY A 23 -0.63 -21.87 9.16
CA GLY A 23 0.77 -22.13 9.50
C GLY A 23 1.28 -21.28 10.68
N PRO A 24 2.48 -21.64 11.18
CA PRO A 24 3.03 -21.08 12.42
C PRO A 24 3.35 -19.59 12.34
N GLY A 25 3.64 -19.06 11.14
CA GLY A 25 3.92 -17.63 10.95
C GLY A 25 2.73 -16.69 11.24
N LEU A 26 1.52 -17.24 11.41
CA LEU A 26 0.35 -16.41 11.78
C LEU A 26 0.47 -15.84 13.19
N SER A 27 1.14 -16.52 14.12
CA SER A 27 1.34 -16.04 15.49
C SER A 27 2.12 -14.73 15.58
N ASP A 28 2.94 -14.45 14.56
CA ASP A 28 3.79 -13.27 14.49
C ASP A 28 3.20 -12.16 13.60
N LEU A 29 2.02 -12.42 13.00
CA LEU A 29 1.38 -11.51 12.08
C LEU A 29 0.20 -10.78 12.74
N PRO A 30 0.32 -9.47 13.07
CA PRO A 30 -0.75 -8.69 13.67
C PRO A 30 -2.02 -8.70 12.80
N LEU A 31 -3.21 -8.56 13.45
CA LEU A 31 -4.48 -8.55 12.73
C LEU A 31 -4.53 -7.48 11.64
N ALA A 32 -3.94 -6.32 11.87
CA ALA A 32 -3.89 -5.23 10.90
C ALA A 32 -3.17 -5.62 9.59
N ASP A 33 -2.11 -6.40 9.69
CA ASP A 33 -1.38 -6.91 8.51
C ASP A 33 -2.19 -8.00 7.80
N ARG A 34 -2.84 -8.90 8.56
CA ARG A 34 -3.78 -9.90 8.00
C ARG A 34 -4.92 -9.22 7.24
N ALA A 35 -5.50 -8.16 7.81
CA ALA A 35 -6.54 -7.38 7.16
C ALA A 35 -6.06 -6.75 5.84
N THR A 36 -4.82 -6.27 5.79
CA THR A 36 -4.22 -5.74 4.56
C THR A 36 -4.11 -6.82 3.49
N ILE A 37 -3.62 -8.00 3.84
CA ILE A 37 -3.52 -9.14 2.91
C ILE A 37 -4.90 -9.55 2.40
N ALA A 38 -5.89 -9.68 3.29
CA ALA A 38 -7.26 -10.04 2.92
C ALA A 38 -7.89 -8.99 2.00
N ASN A 39 -7.66 -7.70 2.26
CA ASN A 39 -8.15 -6.60 1.42
C ASN A 39 -7.55 -6.60 0.00
N MET A 40 -6.41 -7.26 -0.20
CA MET A 40 -5.78 -7.40 -1.51
C MET A 40 -6.31 -8.60 -2.31
N ALA A 41 -7.38 -9.26 -1.85
CA ALA A 41 -8.01 -10.38 -2.58
C ALA A 41 -8.35 -10.05 -4.04
N PRO A 42 -8.90 -8.87 -4.39
CA PRO A 42 -9.11 -8.50 -5.79
C PRO A 42 -7.82 -8.45 -6.61
N GLU A 43 -6.72 -7.98 -6.03
CA GLU A 43 -5.43 -7.87 -6.71
C GLU A 43 -4.81 -9.23 -7.00
N TYR A 44 -4.88 -10.18 -6.09
CA TYR A 44 -4.44 -11.55 -6.38
C TYR A 44 -5.52 -12.40 -7.06
N GLY A 45 -6.76 -11.92 -7.13
CA GLY A 45 -7.82 -12.51 -7.93
C GLY A 45 -8.69 -13.54 -7.20
N ALA A 46 -8.55 -13.70 -5.88
CA ALA A 46 -9.37 -14.61 -5.09
C ALA A 46 -10.75 -14.02 -4.77
N THR A 47 -11.71 -14.87 -4.44
CA THR A 47 -13.03 -14.46 -3.95
C THR A 47 -12.91 -13.76 -2.61
N CYS A 48 -12.08 -14.28 -1.70
CA CYS A 48 -11.69 -13.64 -0.45
C CYS A 48 -10.39 -14.24 0.10
N GLY A 49 -9.77 -13.52 1.06
CA GLY A 49 -8.70 -14.02 1.90
C GLY A 49 -9.20 -14.19 3.33
N ILE A 50 -9.00 -15.35 3.92
CA ILE A 50 -9.51 -15.71 5.24
C ILE A 50 -8.35 -15.96 6.18
N PHE A 51 -8.40 -15.33 7.35
CA PHE A 51 -7.50 -15.60 8.47
C PHE A 51 -8.29 -16.18 9.63
N PRO A 52 -7.72 -17.12 10.38
CA PRO A 52 -8.41 -17.68 11.55
C PRO A 52 -8.54 -16.63 12.66
N VAL A 53 -9.54 -16.83 13.50
CA VAL A 53 -9.76 -16.03 14.70
C VAL A 53 -8.92 -16.60 15.84
N ASP A 54 -8.10 -15.76 16.46
CA ASP A 54 -7.17 -16.13 17.53
C ASP A 54 -7.05 -15.02 18.60
N LYS A 55 -6.10 -15.16 19.52
CA LYS A 55 -5.83 -14.17 20.57
C LYS A 55 -5.52 -12.77 20.00
N LEU A 56 -4.82 -12.68 18.86
CA LEU A 56 -4.49 -11.39 18.24
C LEU A 56 -5.75 -10.68 17.73
N THR A 57 -6.77 -11.44 17.32
CA THR A 57 -8.08 -10.89 16.98
C THR A 57 -8.74 -10.26 18.22
N ILE A 58 -8.68 -10.91 19.36
CA ILE A 58 -9.24 -10.39 20.61
C ILE A 58 -8.47 -9.15 21.08
N GLU A 59 -7.13 -9.15 20.97
CA GLU A 59 -6.31 -7.98 21.30
C GLU A 59 -6.68 -6.77 20.41
N TYR A 60 -6.92 -6.99 19.12
CA TYR A 60 -7.37 -5.93 18.23
C TYR A 60 -8.78 -5.41 18.59
N LEU A 61 -9.70 -6.27 19.02
CA LEU A 61 -11.02 -5.84 19.48
C LEU A 61 -10.92 -4.93 20.70
N ARG A 62 -10.03 -5.25 21.64
CA ARG A 62 -9.75 -4.38 22.81
C ARG A 62 -9.16 -3.04 22.35
N LEU A 63 -8.13 -3.08 21.51
CA LEU A 63 -7.49 -1.87 20.96
C LEU A 63 -8.50 -0.96 20.24
N SER A 64 -9.46 -1.57 19.54
CA SER A 64 -10.51 -0.84 18.81
C SER A 64 -11.71 -0.43 19.69
N GLY A 65 -11.60 -0.55 21.03
CA GLY A 65 -12.56 -0.04 21.99
C GLY A 65 -13.76 -0.95 22.25
N ARG A 66 -13.67 -2.25 21.98
CA ARG A 66 -14.71 -3.21 22.36
C ARG A 66 -14.60 -3.52 23.86
N SER A 67 -15.77 -3.67 24.53
CA SER A 67 -15.81 -4.04 25.95
C SER A 67 -15.24 -5.44 26.18
N GLU A 68 -14.74 -5.70 27.40
CA GLU A 68 -14.24 -7.03 27.77
C GLU A 68 -15.33 -8.10 27.67
N GLU A 69 -16.57 -7.76 27.99
CA GLU A 69 -17.72 -8.65 27.80
C GLU A 69 -17.88 -9.06 26.33
N ARG A 70 -17.75 -8.11 25.39
CA ARG A 70 -17.83 -8.40 23.97
C ARG A 70 -16.63 -9.23 23.49
N CYS A 71 -15.45 -8.96 23.99
CA CYS A 71 -14.25 -9.74 23.69
C CYS A 71 -14.39 -11.18 24.17
N ALA A 72 -14.86 -11.39 25.41
CA ALA A 72 -15.13 -12.70 25.97
C ALA A 72 -16.21 -13.46 25.20
N LEU A 73 -17.27 -12.77 24.79
CA LEU A 73 -18.33 -13.37 23.96
C LEU A 73 -17.79 -13.85 22.61
N VAL A 74 -16.99 -13.04 21.93
CA VAL A 74 -16.38 -13.41 20.63
C VAL A 74 -15.49 -14.63 20.81
N GLU A 75 -14.63 -14.64 21.82
CA GLU A 75 -13.75 -15.77 22.09
C GLU A 75 -14.54 -17.06 22.37
N ALA A 76 -15.51 -17.01 23.27
CA ALA A 76 -16.35 -18.16 23.62
C ALA A 76 -17.13 -18.67 22.39
N TYR A 77 -17.71 -17.77 21.61
CA TYR A 77 -18.48 -18.14 20.42
C TYR A 77 -17.59 -18.79 19.35
N MET A 78 -16.40 -18.24 19.09
CA MET A 78 -15.47 -18.80 18.09
C MET A 78 -14.94 -20.17 18.50
N LYS A 79 -14.74 -20.39 19.81
CA LYS A 79 -14.37 -21.71 20.34
C LYS A 79 -15.50 -22.74 20.17
N GLU A 80 -16.72 -22.35 20.49
CA GLU A 80 -17.93 -23.21 20.36
C GLU A 80 -18.20 -23.56 18.89
N GLN A 81 -17.95 -22.63 17.96
CA GLN A 81 -18.12 -22.85 16.52
C GLN A 81 -16.97 -23.65 15.89
N GLY A 82 -15.91 -23.97 16.62
CA GLY A 82 -14.72 -24.63 16.07
C GLY A 82 -13.91 -23.72 15.10
N LEU A 83 -14.07 -22.41 15.20
CA LEU A 83 -13.38 -21.41 14.37
C LEU A 83 -12.22 -20.71 15.08
N TRP A 84 -11.98 -21.08 16.35
CA TRP A 84 -10.84 -20.59 17.12
C TRP A 84 -9.56 -21.29 16.69
N HIS A 85 -8.49 -20.52 16.55
CA HIS A 85 -7.17 -21.03 16.21
C HIS A 85 -6.16 -20.82 17.33
N ASP A 86 -5.43 -21.87 17.65
CA ASP A 86 -4.27 -21.87 18.54
C ASP A 86 -3.27 -22.98 18.14
N ALA A 87 -2.22 -23.12 18.93
CA ALA A 87 -1.17 -24.11 18.64
C ALA A 87 -1.64 -25.59 18.65
N SER A 88 -2.81 -25.86 19.21
CA SER A 88 -3.41 -27.20 19.25
C SER A 88 -4.38 -27.48 18.11
N THR A 89 -4.71 -26.44 17.33
CA THR A 89 -5.67 -26.57 16.22
C THR A 89 -5.08 -27.43 15.10
N PRO A 90 -5.76 -28.53 14.71
CA PRO A 90 -5.29 -29.37 13.62
C PRO A 90 -5.29 -28.60 12.29
N GLU A 91 -4.31 -28.88 11.44
CA GLU A 91 -4.30 -28.30 10.11
C GLU A 91 -5.50 -28.81 9.28
N PRO A 92 -6.28 -27.92 8.66
CA PRO A 92 -7.33 -28.32 7.76
C PRO A 92 -6.78 -28.99 6.49
N THR A 93 -7.63 -29.77 5.82
CA THR A 93 -7.29 -30.33 4.50
C THR A 93 -7.73 -29.34 3.42
N TYR A 94 -6.75 -28.87 2.66
CA TYR A 94 -6.98 -27.92 1.55
C TYR A 94 -6.95 -28.63 0.20
N THR A 95 -7.57 -28.01 -0.80
CA THR A 95 -7.49 -28.51 -2.20
C THR A 95 -6.09 -28.37 -2.75
N ASP A 96 -5.38 -27.30 -2.35
CA ASP A 96 -4.00 -27.02 -2.73
C ASP A 96 -3.34 -26.16 -1.66
N VAL A 97 -2.03 -26.25 -1.51
CA VAL A 97 -1.26 -25.57 -0.47
C VAL A 97 -0.04 -24.87 -1.08
N LEU A 98 0.10 -23.59 -0.76
CA LEU A 98 1.30 -22.80 -1.06
C LEU A 98 2.02 -22.46 0.24
N SER A 99 3.33 -22.63 0.23
CA SER A 99 4.18 -22.30 1.38
C SER A 99 5.01 -21.05 1.09
N LEU A 100 5.12 -20.17 2.09
CA LEU A 100 5.97 -18.98 2.06
C LEU A 100 6.78 -18.89 3.34
N ASP A 101 8.09 -18.95 3.22
CA ASP A 101 9.00 -18.65 4.32
C ASP A 101 9.09 -17.13 4.50
N LEU A 102 8.63 -16.64 5.66
CA LEU A 102 8.60 -15.22 5.98
C LEU A 102 10.01 -14.62 6.09
N SER A 103 11.03 -15.41 6.37
CA SER A 103 12.43 -14.96 6.44
C SER A 103 13.00 -14.54 5.08
N THR A 104 12.37 -14.98 3.99
CA THR A 104 12.79 -14.64 2.62
C THR A 104 12.23 -13.30 2.12
N ILE A 105 11.42 -12.63 2.94
CA ILE A 105 10.78 -11.37 2.54
C ILE A 105 11.81 -10.23 2.52
N GLU A 106 11.90 -9.57 1.39
CA GLU A 106 12.74 -8.40 1.17
C GLU A 106 11.89 -7.15 0.89
N PRO A 107 12.42 -5.92 1.10
CA PRO A 107 11.76 -4.69 0.67
C PRO A 107 11.44 -4.73 -0.81
N ALA A 108 10.21 -4.37 -1.16
CA ALA A 108 9.72 -4.41 -2.53
C ALA A 108 8.73 -3.28 -2.81
N LEU A 109 8.64 -2.91 -4.09
CA LEU A 109 7.62 -2.03 -4.62
C LEU A 109 6.73 -2.80 -5.61
N ALA A 110 5.64 -2.19 -6.03
CA ALA A 110 4.78 -2.71 -7.09
C ALA A 110 4.84 -1.79 -8.31
N GLY A 111 4.74 -2.37 -9.48
CA GLY A 111 4.70 -1.64 -10.72
C GLY A 111 5.57 -2.26 -11.83
N PRO A 112 5.56 -1.62 -13.02
CA PRO A 112 5.00 -0.29 -13.28
C PRO A 112 3.48 -0.24 -13.45
N LYS A 113 2.78 -1.35 -13.59
CA LYS A 113 1.37 -1.35 -13.99
C LYS A 113 0.39 -1.77 -12.88
N ARG A 114 0.71 -2.81 -12.10
CA ARG A 114 -0.26 -3.47 -11.21
C ARG A 114 0.37 -3.84 -9.86
N PRO A 115 -0.42 -3.95 -8.77
CA PRO A 115 0.07 -4.34 -7.46
C PRO A 115 0.76 -5.71 -7.41
N GLN A 116 0.35 -6.66 -8.26
CA GLN A 116 0.97 -7.98 -8.35
C GLN A 116 2.30 -7.98 -9.13
N ASP A 117 2.64 -6.90 -9.83
CA ASP A 117 3.91 -6.72 -10.52
C ASP A 117 4.94 -6.26 -9.47
N ARG A 118 5.34 -7.19 -8.57
CA ARG A 118 6.29 -6.90 -7.49
C ARG A 118 7.71 -6.80 -8.05
N VAL A 119 8.43 -5.77 -7.61
CA VAL A 119 9.84 -5.56 -7.92
C VAL A 119 10.61 -5.39 -6.60
N ALA A 120 11.71 -6.12 -6.43
CA ALA A 120 12.61 -5.90 -5.30
C ALA A 120 13.12 -4.46 -5.30
N LEU A 121 13.22 -3.82 -4.13
CA LEU A 121 13.67 -2.42 -4.04
C LEU A 121 15.04 -2.21 -4.71
N SER A 122 15.94 -3.16 -4.59
CA SER A 122 17.25 -3.15 -5.23
C SER A 122 17.22 -3.20 -6.76
N ALA A 123 16.13 -3.70 -7.36
CA ALA A 123 15.97 -3.86 -8.79
C ALA A 123 15.05 -2.80 -9.44
N VAL A 124 14.57 -1.81 -8.67
CA VAL A 124 13.59 -0.82 -9.19
C VAL A 124 14.17 -0.02 -10.35
N LYS A 125 15.40 0.48 -10.24
CA LYS A 125 16.04 1.28 -11.30
C LYS A 125 16.20 0.48 -12.59
N SER A 126 16.86 -0.65 -12.52
CA SER A 126 17.10 -1.51 -13.69
C SER A 126 15.80 -2.05 -14.30
N GLY A 127 14.80 -2.37 -13.46
CA GLY A 127 13.47 -2.80 -13.90
C GLY A 127 12.72 -1.69 -14.63
N PHE A 128 12.82 -0.43 -14.15
CA PHE A 128 12.24 0.71 -14.84
C PHE A 128 12.92 0.95 -16.20
N GLU A 129 14.25 0.99 -16.24
CA GLU A 129 15.02 1.17 -17.47
C GLU A 129 14.66 0.10 -18.53
N ALA A 130 14.56 -1.17 -18.12
CA ALA A 130 14.15 -2.26 -19.01
C ALA A 130 12.69 -2.16 -19.50
N SER A 131 11.82 -1.49 -18.74
CA SER A 131 10.41 -1.32 -19.07
C SER A 131 10.11 -0.07 -19.87
N LEU A 132 11.07 0.87 -19.99
CA LEU A 132 10.85 2.22 -20.49
C LEU A 132 10.23 2.24 -21.89
N ASP A 133 10.74 1.45 -22.83
CA ASP A 133 10.22 1.38 -24.20
C ASP A 133 8.77 0.89 -24.26
N SER A 134 8.38 0.01 -23.34
CA SER A 134 7.00 -0.50 -23.22
C SER A 134 6.03 0.49 -22.58
N LEU A 135 6.56 1.48 -21.86
CA LEU A 135 5.79 2.52 -21.16
C LEU A 135 5.59 3.76 -22.02
N ARG A 136 6.43 3.96 -23.03
CA ARG A 136 6.28 5.10 -23.95
C ARG A 136 4.96 5.04 -24.70
N PRO A 137 4.24 6.17 -24.82
CA PRO A 137 3.04 6.23 -25.64
C PRO A 137 3.37 5.84 -27.09
N LYS A 138 2.60 4.93 -27.64
CA LYS A 138 2.67 4.72 -29.09
C LYS A 138 2.00 5.90 -29.77
N PRO A 139 2.68 6.57 -30.74
CA PRO A 139 2.07 7.67 -31.48
C PRO A 139 0.76 7.19 -32.12
N ALA A 140 -0.31 7.94 -31.95
CA ALA A 140 -1.52 7.72 -32.72
C ALA A 140 -1.20 7.97 -34.21
N ALA A 141 -1.86 7.22 -35.11
CA ALA A 141 -1.67 7.41 -36.54
C ALA A 141 -1.94 8.88 -36.93
N GLY A 142 -0.93 9.61 -37.42
CA GLY A 142 -1.00 11.01 -37.79
C GLY A 142 -0.74 12.00 -36.64
N ALA A 143 -0.43 11.54 -35.43
CA ALA A 143 0.03 12.43 -34.37
C ALA A 143 1.48 12.86 -34.57
N PRO A 144 1.88 14.06 -34.14
CA PRO A 144 3.28 14.45 -34.11
C PRO A 144 4.09 13.44 -33.29
N ALA A 145 5.32 13.20 -33.71
CA ALA A 145 6.23 12.30 -32.99
C ALA A 145 6.33 12.74 -31.53
N PRO A 146 6.35 11.79 -30.54
CA PRO A 146 6.59 12.14 -29.16
C PRO A 146 7.91 12.93 -29.07
N HIS A 147 7.98 13.83 -28.09
CA HIS A 147 9.14 14.70 -27.87
C HIS A 147 10.43 13.92 -28.06
N PRO A 148 11.33 14.34 -29.00
CA PRO A 148 12.54 13.60 -29.30
C PRO A 148 13.57 13.68 -28.17
N GLU A 149 13.43 14.67 -27.28
CA GLU A 149 14.36 14.89 -26.17
C GLU A 149 14.00 14.05 -24.95
N PRO A 150 14.98 13.40 -24.31
CA PRO A 150 14.79 12.57 -23.12
C PRO A 150 14.47 13.40 -21.86
N HIS A 151 14.48 14.72 -21.96
CA HIS A 151 14.26 15.65 -20.86
C HIS A 151 13.49 16.89 -21.32
N ALA A 152 12.79 17.51 -20.39
CA ALA A 152 12.14 18.81 -20.57
C ALA A 152 12.55 19.74 -19.41
N THR A 153 12.93 20.97 -19.74
CA THR A 153 13.19 22.00 -18.73
C THR A 153 11.93 22.81 -18.50
N ILE A 154 11.52 22.92 -17.25
CA ILE A 154 10.35 23.70 -16.81
C ILE A 154 10.77 24.69 -15.72
N THR A 155 9.98 25.74 -15.57
CA THR A 155 10.15 26.69 -14.45
C THR A 155 9.02 26.48 -13.45
N VAL A 156 9.38 26.18 -12.20
CA VAL A 156 8.43 26.01 -11.09
C VAL A 156 8.86 26.94 -9.96
N ASP A 157 7.96 27.80 -9.52
CA ASP A 157 8.20 28.79 -8.45
C ASP A 157 9.49 29.64 -8.68
N GLY A 158 9.79 29.96 -9.94
CA GLY A 158 10.97 30.74 -10.34
C GLY A 158 12.28 29.94 -10.42
N HIS A 159 12.27 28.64 -10.23
CA HIS A 159 13.42 27.74 -10.34
C HIS A 159 13.32 26.87 -11.57
N GLU A 160 14.41 26.78 -12.32
CA GLU A 160 14.51 25.80 -13.41
C GLU A 160 14.61 24.39 -12.86
N THR A 161 13.80 23.50 -13.43
CA THR A 161 13.77 22.07 -13.07
C THR A 161 13.78 21.24 -14.34
N VAL A 162 14.65 20.27 -14.40
CA VAL A 162 14.72 19.31 -15.50
C VAL A 162 13.88 18.08 -15.15
N LEU A 163 12.90 17.78 -15.99
CA LEU A 163 12.16 16.52 -15.95
C LEU A 163 12.76 15.56 -16.98
N GLU A 164 13.00 14.33 -16.56
CA GLU A 164 13.52 13.25 -17.41
C GLU A 164 12.72 11.97 -17.19
N HIS A 165 12.93 10.97 -18.02
CA HIS A 165 12.28 9.67 -17.84
C HIS A 165 12.58 9.10 -16.44
N GLY A 166 11.53 8.84 -15.68
CA GLY A 166 11.61 8.40 -14.28
C GLY A 166 11.42 9.52 -13.25
N SER A 167 11.31 10.79 -13.67
CA SER A 167 10.95 11.88 -12.75
C SER A 167 9.59 11.62 -12.13
N VAL A 168 9.52 11.74 -10.80
CA VAL A 168 8.28 11.62 -10.05
C VAL A 168 7.53 12.95 -10.09
N VAL A 169 6.32 12.97 -10.62
CA VAL A 169 5.47 14.18 -10.70
C VAL A 169 4.23 14.12 -9.81
N ILE A 170 3.89 12.93 -9.33
CA ILE A 170 2.81 12.71 -8.34
C ILE A 170 3.34 11.77 -7.26
N SER A 171 3.17 12.18 -6.01
CA SER A 171 3.43 11.34 -4.84
C SER A 171 2.23 11.42 -3.89
N ALA A 172 1.60 10.29 -3.61
CA ALA A 172 0.41 10.26 -2.79
C ALA A 172 0.51 9.19 -1.70
N ILE A 173 0.12 9.57 -0.49
CA ILE A 173 -0.14 8.61 0.58
C ILE A 173 -1.64 8.33 0.56
N THR A 174 -2.01 7.09 0.26
CA THR A 174 -3.40 6.65 0.22
C THR A 174 -3.58 5.48 1.19
N SER A 175 -4.70 5.44 1.87
CA SER A 175 -4.95 4.50 2.95
C SER A 175 -6.30 3.79 2.81
N CYS A 176 -6.87 3.73 1.60
CA CYS A 176 -8.23 3.22 1.40
C CYS A 176 -8.38 1.73 1.77
N LYS A 177 -7.34 0.93 1.61
CA LYS A 177 -7.35 -0.51 1.96
C LYS A 177 -6.77 -0.79 3.35
N ASN A 178 -6.25 0.21 4.03
CA ASN A 178 -5.48 -0.01 5.25
C ASN A 178 -5.73 0.99 6.40
N PRO A 179 -6.97 1.49 6.62
CA PRO A 179 -7.22 2.36 7.77
C PRO A 179 -7.01 1.63 9.10
N SER A 180 -7.06 0.30 9.08
CA SER A 180 -6.91 -0.56 10.26
C SER A 180 -5.46 -0.83 10.66
N ASN A 181 -4.46 -0.39 9.88
CA ASN A 181 -3.04 -0.56 10.19
C ASN A 181 -2.37 0.78 10.52
N PRO A 182 -2.47 1.26 11.77
CA PRO A 182 -1.88 2.54 12.16
C PRO A 182 -0.35 2.56 12.03
N SER A 183 0.32 1.42 12.20
CA SER A 183 1.78 1.34 12.24
C SER A 183 2.43 1.87 10.97
N VAL A 184 1.87 1.57 9.81
CA VAL A 184 2.40 2.01 8.50
C VAL A 184 2.31 3.52 8.33
N LEU A 185 1.17 4.14 8.70
CA LEU A 185 1.00 5.58 8.57
C LEU A 185 1.73 6.36 9.67
N ILE A 186 1.82 5.81 10.88
CA ILE A 186 2.68 6.37 11.93
C ILE A 186 4.15 6.34 11.48
N ALA A 187 4.61 5.24 10.88
CA ALA A 187 5.95 5.16 10.31
C ALA A 187 6.19 6.21 9.23
N ALA A 188 5.23 6.43 8.32
CA ALA A 188 5.30 7.50 7.31
C ALA A 188 5.38 8.88 7.96
N GLY A 189 4.57 9.14 8.99
CA GLY A 189 4.62 10.39 9.77
C GLY A 189 5.95 10.60 10.49
N LEU A 190 6.55 9.55 11.05
CA LEU A 190 7.88 9.61 11.65
C LEU A 190 8.99 9.88 10.63
N VAL A 191 8.87 9.33 9.41
CA VAL A 191 9.78 9.66 8.30
C VAL A 191 9.64 11.13 7.93
N ALA A 192 8.42 11.65 7.80
CA ALA A 192 8.16 13.06 7.53
C ALA A 192 8.75 13.96 8.63
N LYS A 193 8.57 13.60 9.90
CA LYS A 193 9.16 14.33 11.04
C LYS A 193 10.68 14.40 10.94
N LYS A 194 11.33 13.27 10.69
CA LYS A 194 12.80 13.24 10.51
C LYS A 194 13.26 14.00 9.26
N ALA A 195 12.46 14.01 8.19
CA ALA A 195 12.76 14.81 7.01
C ALA A 195 12.74 16.31 7.31
N VAL A 196 11.72 16.79 8.02
CA VAL A 196 11.62 18.18 8.48
C VAL A 196 12.80 18.57 9.37
N GLU A 197 13.14 17.71 10.35
CA GLU A 197 14.28 17.92 11.26
C GLU A 197 15.61 18.04 10.50
N LYS A 198 15.73 17.39 9.34
CA LYS A 198 16.91 17.45 8.45
C LYS A 198 16.83 18.57 7.40
N GLY A 199 15.79 19.39 7.41
CA GLY A 199 15.58 20.44 6.41
C GLY A 199 15.26 19.94 5.00
N LEU A 200 14.83 18.68 4.86
CA LEU A 200 14.44 18.12 3.55
C LEU A 200 13.08 18.67 3.13
N GLN A 201 12.98 18.97 1.86
CA GLN A 201 11.75 19.45 1.24
C GLN A 201 11.42 18.60 0.01
N ARG A 202 10.15 18.54 -0.37
CA ARG A 202 9.74 17.95 -1.66
C ARG A 202 10.25 18.79 -2.82
N ALA A 203 10.54 18.17 -3.93
CA ALA A 203 10.81 18.90 -5.15
C ALA A 203 9.54 19.66 -5.61
N PRO A 204 9.66 20.93 -6.07
CA PRO A 204 8.50 21.80 -6.33
C PRO A 204 7.57 21.25 -7.44
N HIS A 205 8.09 20.51 -8.39
CA HIS A 205 7.32 19.87 -9.46
C HIS A 205 6.51 18.63 -9.02
N VAL A 206 6.72 18.13 -7.80
CA VAL A 206 6.00 16.94 -7.30
C VAL A 206 4.69 17.35 -6.65
N LYS A 207 3.58 16.94 -7.24
CA LYS A 207 2.26 17.06 -6.62
C LYS A 207 2.10 16.02 -5.52
N THR A 208 1.97 16.47 -4.27
CA THR A 208 1.82 15.60 -3.10
C THR A 208 0.40 15.63 -2.56
N SER A 209 -0.05 14.54 -1.95
CA SER A 209 -1.35 14.47 -1.29
C SER A 209 -1.40 13.37 -0.24
N LEU A 210 -2.25 13.56 0.78
CA LEU A 210 -2.63 12.55 1.75
C LEU A 210 -4.14 12.30 1.64
N ALA A 211 -4.54 11.06 1.38
CA ALA A 211 -5.94 10.65 1.35
C ALA A 211 -6.16 9.48 2.32
N PRO A 212 -6.50 9.77 3.58
CA PRO A 212 -6.77 8.74 4.57
C PRO A 212 -8.00 7.90 4.20
N GLY A 213 -8.03 6.62 4.58
CA GLY A 213 -9.19 5.76 4.36
C GLY A 213 -10.40 6.12 5.22
N SER A 214 -10.17 6.75 6.36
CA SER A 214 -11.22 7.22 7.28
C SER A 214 -10.69 8.29 8.22
N LYS A 215 -11.61 8.95 8.95
CA LYS A 215 -11.25 9.94 9.99
C LYS A 215 -10.41 9.36 11.12
N VAL A 216 -10.50 8.06 11.40
CA VAL A 216 -9.66 7.37 12.40
C VAL A 216 -8.17 7.60 12.13
N VAL A 217 -7.76 7.63 10.87
CA VAL A 217 -6.37 7.89 10.49
C VAL A 217 -5.95 9.31 10.90
N THR A 218 -6.79 10.29 10.65
CA THR A 218 -6.54 11.68 11.06
C THR A 218 -6.43 11.79 12.57
N GLU A 219 -7.31 11.12 13.30
CA GLU A 219 -7.32 11.16 14.76
C GLU A 219 -6.02 10.59 15.37
N TYR A 220 -5.57 9.42 14.92
CA TYR A 220 -4.33 8.88 15.48
C TYR A 220 -3.07 9.62 15.01
N LEU A 221 -3.04 10.19 13.80
CA LEU A 221 -1.93 11.03 13.37
C LEU A 221 -1.86 12.33 14.16
N ASN A 222 -3.01 12.94 14.47
CA ASN A 222 -3.12 14.11 15.35
C ASN A 222 -2.67 13.77 16.76
N ALA A 223 -3.18 12.69 17.34
CA ALA A 223 -2.80 12.23 18.68
C ALA A 223 -1.31 11.92 18.80
N ALA A 224 -0.68 11.41 17.72
CA ALA A 224 0.75 11.18 17.65
C ALA A 224 1.58 12.44 17.34
N GLY A 225 0.95 13.59 17.07
CA GLY A 225 1.63 14.85 16.72
C GLY A 225 2.38 14.80 15.38
N LEU A 226 1.92 13.98 14.43
CA LEU A 226 2.61 13.72 13.15
C LEU A 226 2.01 14.49 11.96
N THR A 227 0.78 14.99 12.08
CA THR A 227 0.10 15.72 11.01
C THR A 227 0.88 16.93 10.53
N ALA A 228 1.36 17.77 11.46
CA ALA A 228 2.13 18.97 11.11
C ALA A 228 3.41 18.63 10.32
N SER A 229 4.06 17.51 10.60
CA SER A 229 5.24 17.07 9.86
C SER A 229 4.91 16.59 8.45
N LEU A 230 3.80 15.89 8.29
CA LEU A 230 3.29 15.47 6.97
C LEU A 230 2.92 16.70 6.12
N ASP A 231 2.22 17.67 6.70
CA ASP A 231 1.87 18.94 6.04
C ASP A 231 3.12 19.71 5.62
N ALA A 232 4.15 19.79 6.49
CA ALA A 232 5.39 20.51 6.21
C ALA A 232 6.18 19.94 5.02
N VAL A 233 6.09 18.62 4.75
CA VAL A 233 6.67 17.99 3.56
C VAL A 233 5.67 17.91 2.40
N GLY A 234 4.51 18.54 2.52
CA GLY A 234 3.53 18.72 1.45
C GLY A 234 2.44 17.65 1.36
N PHE A 235 2.40 16.65 2.26
CA PHE A 235 1.35 15.63 2.28
C PHE A 235 0.11 16.10 3.06
N ASN A 236 -0.55 17.14 2.53
CA ASN A 236 -1.79 17.67 3.11
C ASN A 236 -2.97 16.73 2.84
N THR A 237 -3.90 16.67 3.78
CA THR A 237 -5.15 15.90 3.60
C THR A 237 -6.03 16.56 2.55
N VAL A 238 -6.25 15.88 1.43
CA VAL A 238 -7.06 16.36 0.29
C VAL A 238 -8.47 15.75 0.24
N GLY A 239 -8.70 14.69 0.99
CA GLY A 239 -9.98 13.98 1.05
C GLY A 239 -9.85 12.64 1.74
N TYR A 240 -10.93 11.90 1.80
CA TYR A 240 -10.98 10.57 2.40
C TYR A 240 -11.42 9.52 1.38
N GLY A 241 -10.78 8.34 1.41
CA GLY A 241 -11.15 7.22 0.55
C GLY A 241 -10.34 7.13 -0.73
N CYS A 242 -11.01 6.76 -1.83
CA CYS A 242 -10.35 6.45 -3.11
C CYS A 242 -9.96 7.73 -3.86
N THR A 243 -8.69 7.96 -4.03
CA THR A 243 -8.12 9.11 -4.75
C THR A 243 -7.09 8.64 -5.77
N THR A 244 -5.82 8.95 -5.59
CA THR A 244 -4.73 8.64 -6.53
C THR A 244 -4.61 7.14 -6.85
N CYS A 245 -4.93 6.24 -5.91
CA CYS A 245 -4.87 4.79 -6.13
C CYS A 245 -5.79 4.27 -7.26
N ILE A 246 -6.82 5.02 -7.62
CA ILE A 246 -7.74 4.72 -8.73
C ILE A 246 -7.68 5.78 -9.86
N GLY A 247 -6.59 6.56 -9.90
CA GLY A 247 -6.41 7.59 -10.91
C GLY A 247 -7.07 8.94 -10.62
N ASN A 248 -7.62 9.16 -9.43
CA ASN A 248 -8.25 10.43 -9.01
C ASN A 248 -7.26 11.37 -8.32
N SER A 249 -6.09 11.56 -8.88
CA SER A 249 -5.10 12.52 -8.37
C SER A 249 -5.43 13.98 -8.72
N GLY A 250 -6.41 14.21 -9.58
CA GLY A 250 -6.66 15.47 -10.23
C GLY A 250 -5.57 15.85 -11.27
N PRO A 251 -5.74 16.94 -12.03
CA PRO A 251 -4.80 17.34 -13.06
C PRO A 251 -3.45 17.76 -12.45
N LEU A 252 -2.39 17.59 -13.21
CA LEU A 252 -1.11 18.25 -12.93
C LEU A 252 -1.23 19.75 -13.24
N PRO A 253 -0.38 20.62 -12.65
CA PRO A 253 -0.22 21.98 -13.13
C PRO A 253 0.07 22.01 -14.64
N ASP A 254 -0.52 22.96 -15.38
CA ASP A 254 -0.47 22.96 -16.85
C ASP A 254 0.95 22.92 -17.41
N HIS A 255 1.89 23.66 -16.80
CA HIS A 255 3.29 23.69 -17.23
C HIS A 255 4.03 22.35 -17.00
N ILE A 256 3.61 21.55 -16.01
CA ILE A 256 4.15 20.21 -15.80
C ILE A 256 3.48 19.22 -16.77
N GLY A 257 2.16 19.31 -16.92
CA GLY A 257 1.41 18.46 -17.83
C GLY A 257 1.80 18.64 -19.30
N ALA A 258 2.18 19.86 -19.69
CA ALA A 258 2.65 20.16 -21.05
C ALA A 258 4.08 19.68 -21.33
N ALA A 259 4.87 19.40 -20.28
CA ALA A 259 6.26 18.94 -20.39
C ALA A 259 6.40 17.41 -20.37
N ILE A 260 5.31 16.68 -20.10
CA ILE A 260 5.26 15.22 -20.06
C ILE A 260 4.63 14.69 -21.34
#